data_649883dc67f3a4ed3fad002f9eab024e
#
_entry.id   649883dc67f3a4ed3fad002f9eab024e
#
_cell.length_a   1.000
_cell.length_b   1.000
_cell.length_c   1.000
_cell.angle_alpha   90.00
_cell.angle_beta   90.00
_cell.angle_gamma   90.00
#
_symmetry.space_group_name_H-M   'P 1'
#
loop_
_entity.id
_entity.type
_entity.pdbx_description
1 polymer ?
#
loop_
_entity_poly.entity_id
_entity_poly.type
_entity_poly.pdbx_seq_one_letter_code
_entity_poly.pdbx_strand_id
1 'polypeptide(L)'
;MGGESTYEEAGVSLATADAVVERLRAAVESTGAEGFGAFAGLYPLDDHRLLAASMDSIGTKPMLARERGLLRNCGADMAAHCINDVLTCGAEPLFLLDYDAPNRLDLGQVAELVEGAAEVCRAAGCALVGGETAELPGVYREGELDFAATCVGLVERDDLIDGARVEPGDAVVGLPSAGVHANGFSLVRRVLESEDYEGDELLAPTRLYLDDVRALRRETDVRALAHVTGGGVEGNLSRVLPEGLNARIDWESWERPPVFQWLARHVAEDELRRVFNLGIGYCAVVADPAGRVVIGRIE
;
A
#
# COMPACT_ATOMS: atom_id res chain seq x y z
N MET A 1 -10.35 32.93 0.76
CA MET A 1 -11.12 31.67 0.83
C MET A 1 -10.37 30.70 -0.07
N GLY A 2 -9.46 29.92 0.49
CA GLY A 2 -8.80 28.82 -0.21
C GLY A 2 -9.84 27.73 -0.45
N GLY A 3 -10.05 27.32 -1.69
CA GLY A 3 -10.89 26.16 -2.00
C GLY A 3 -10.24 24.89 -1.39
N GLU A 4 -11.05 23.91 -1.01
CA GLU A 4 -10.59 22.60 -0.59
C GLU A 4 -9.76 21.96 -1.70
N SER A 5 -8.57 21.45 -1.38
CA SER A 5 -7.69 20.80 -2.35
C SER A 5 -8.15 19.37 -2.61
N THR A 6 -8.15 18.95 -3.89
CA THR A 6 -8.50 17.58 -4.29
C THR A 6 -7.31 16.85 -4.90
N TYR A 7 -7.36 15.51 -4.90
CA TYR A 7 -6.32 14.67 -5.49
C TYR A 7 -6.28 14.82 -7.03
N GLU A 8 -7.45 15.04 -7.65
CA GLU A 8 -7.56 15.31 -9.08
C GLU A 8 -6.89 16.65 -9.47
N GLU A 9 -7.10 17.71 -8.69
CA GLU A 9 -6.40 18.99 -8.89
C GLU A 9 -4.88 18.88 -8.63
N ALA A 10 -4.44 17.92 -7.80
CA ALA A 10 -3.04 17.58 -7.62
C ALA A 10 -2.46 16.69 -8.75
N GLY A 11 -3.25 16.40 -9.80
CA GLY A 11 -2.85 15.69 -10.99
C GLY A 11 -3.06 14.17 -10.96
N VAL A 12 -3.80 13.62 -9.98
CA VAL A 12 -4.05 12.18 -9.85
C VAL A 12 -5.54 11.88 -9.88
N SER A 13 -6.01 11.10 -10.86
CA SER A 13 -7.41 10.68 -11.01
C SER A 13 -7.57 9.19 -10.70
N LEU A 14 -8.17 8.86 -9.57
CA LEU A 14 -8.49 7.47 -9.19
C LEU A 14 -9.46 6.85 -10.19
N ALA A 15 -10.48 7.61 -10.63
CA ALA A 15 -11.45 7.12 -11.63
C ALA A 15 -10.78 6.73 -12.96
N THR A 16 -9.76 7.50 -13.39
CA THR A 16 -8.99 7.16 -14.59
C THR A 16 -8.14 5.90 -14.36
N ALA A 17 -7.55 5.74 -13.17
CA ALA A 17 -6.79 4.55 -12.84
C ALA A 17 -7.68 3.29 -12.87
N ASP A 18 -8.87 3.35 -12.28
CA ASP A 18 -9.85 2.24 -12.31
C ASP A 18 -10.26 1.89 -13.75
N ALA A 19 -10.53 2.90 -14.59
CA ALA A 19 -10.87 2.69 -15.99
C ALA A 19 -9.72 2.05 -16.80
N VAL A 20 -8.47 2.40 -16.48
CA VAL A 20 -7.28 1.78 -17.09
C VAL A 20 -7.19 0.30 -16.69
N VAL A 21 -7.34 -0.02 -15.40
CA VAL A 21 -7.32 -1.41 -14.90
C VAL A 21 -8.37 -2.24 -15.62
N GLU A 22 -9.62 -1.75 -15.71
CA GLU A 22 -10.69 -2.46 -16.42
C GLU A 22 -10.37 -2.65 -17.92
N ARG A 23 -9.76 -1.65 -18.56
CA ARG A 23 -9.35 -1.74 -19.97
C ARG A 23 -8.26 -2.77 -20.22
N LEU A 24 -7.37 -2.99 -19.23
CA LEU A 24 -6.28 -3.95 -19.33
C LEU A 24 -6.72 -5.39 -19.06
N ARG A 25 -7.81 -5.60 -18.34
CA ARG A 25 -8.30 -6.91 -17.88
C ARG A 25 -8.25 -8.00 -18.96
N ALA A 26 -8.92 -7.78 -20.08
CA ALA A 26 -8.99 -8.79 -21.15
C ALA A 26 -7.61 -9.14 -21.73
N ALA A 27 -6.69 -8.18 -21.80
CA ALA A 27 -5.33 -8.42 -22.28
C ALA A 27 -4.54 -9.26 -21.29
N VAL A 28 -4.62 -8.96 -20.01
CA VAL A 28 -3.92 -9.70 -18.95
C VAL A 28 -4.48 -11.12 -18.82
N GLU A 29 -5.80 -11.27 -18.73
CA GLU A 29 -6.47 -12.59 -18.61
C GLU A 29 -6.21 -13.49 -19.82
N SER A 30 -6.00 -12.91 -21.01
CA SER A 30 -5.62 -13.69 -22.22
C SER A 30 -4.29 -14.42 -22.10
N THR A 31 -3.46 -14.06 -21.13
CA THR A 31 -2.17 -14.73 -20.84
C THR A 31 -2.32 -15.91 -19.86
N GLY A 32 -3.52 -16.18 -19.36
CA GLY A 32 -3.79 -17.19 -18.34
C GLY A 32 -3.55 -16.70 -16.90
N ALA A 33 -3.45 -15.38 -16.69
CA ALA A 33 -3.34 -14.81 -15.36
C ALA A 33 -4.67 -14.93 -14.59
N GLU A 34 -4.59 -15.29 -13.31
CA GLU A 34 -5.72 -15.36 -12.39
C GLU A 34 -5.67 -14.20 -11.39
N GLY A 35 -6.84 -13.74 -10.91
CA GLY A 35 -6.93 -12.74 -9.83
C GLY A 35 -6.52 -11.32 -10.25
N PHE A 36 -6.60 -10.95 -11.53
CA PHE A 36 -6.29 -9.58 -11.96
C PHE A 36 -7.18 -8.54 -11.28
N GLY A 37 -6.56 -7.51 -10.69
CA GLY A 37 -7.23 -6.45 -9.93
C GLY A 37 -7.18 -6.67 -8.41
N ALA A 38 -6.72 -7.82 -7.92
CA ALA A 38 -6.34 -8.02 -6.52
C ALA A 38 -5.06 -7.24 -6.16
N PHE A 39 -4.62 -7.28 -4.90
CA PHE A 39 -3.38 -6.65 -4.46
C PHE A 39 -2.14 -7.35 -5.04
N ALA A 40 -2.19 -8.69 -5.13
CA ALA A 40 -1.15 -9.48 -5.76
C ALA A 40 -1.74 -10.38 -6.86
N GLY A 41 -1.03 -10.49 -7.99
CA GLY A 41 -1.33 -11.46 -9.02
C GLY A 41 -0.88 -12.86 -8.60
N LEU A 42 -1.67 -13.89 -8.95
CA LEU A 42 -1.37 -15.28 -8.61
C LEU A 42 -0.92 -16.06 -9.85
N TYR A 43 0.11 -16.89 -9.66
CA TYR A 43 0.62 -17.77 -10.70
C TYR A 43 0.77 -19.21 -10.17
N PRO A 44 0.13 -20.21 -10.80
CA PRO A 44 0.27 -21.61 -10.39
C PRO A 44 1.71 -22.09 -10.52
N LEU A 45 2.35 -22.44 -9.40
CA LEU A 45 3.69 -23.03 -9.41
C LEU A 45 3.62 -24.54 -9.65
N ASP A 46 2.66 -25.17 -8.97
CA ASP A 46 2.33 -26.58 -9.11
C ASP A 46 0.89 -26.83 -8.64
N ASP A 47 0.48 -28.10 -8.47
CA ASP A 47 -0.87 -28.47 -8.08
C ASP A 47 -1.25 -27.99 -6.66
N HIS A 48 -0.27 -27.67 -5.82
CA HIS A 48 -0.45 -27.33 -4.39
C HIS A 48 -0.11 -25.89 -4.07
N ARG A 49 0.72 -25.21 -4.85
CA ARG A 49 1.30 -23.91 -4.52
C ARG A 49 1.09 -22.87 -5.58
N LEU A 50 0.95 -21.62 -5.11
CA LEU A 50 0.86 -20.44 -5.94
C LEU A 50 2.01 -19.48 -5.61
N LEU A 51 2.59 -18.86 -6.63
CA LEU A 51 3.36 -17.64 -6.45
C LEU A 51 2.39 -16.45 -6.41
N ALA A 52 2.63 -15.54 -5.49
CA ALA A 52 1.96 -14.25 -5.42
C ALA A 52 2.97 -13.16 -5.75
N ALA A 53 2.63 -12.24 -6.64
CA ALA A 53 3.52 -11.15 -7.03
C ALA A 53 2.79 -9.81 -7.03
N SER A 54 3.42 -8.80 -6.44
CA SER A 54 2.97 -7.40 -6.49
C SER A 54 4.11 -6.49 -6.89
N MET A 55 3.78 -5.45 -7.63
CA MET A 55 4.71 -4.38 -8.04
C MET A 55 4.07 -3.03 -7.80
N ASP A 56 4.83 -2.11 -7.21
CA ASP A 56 4.40 -0.73 -7.03
C ASP A 56 5.57 0.25 -7.16
N SER A 57 5.27 1.54 -7.34
CA SER A 57 6.23 2.63 -7.38
C SER A 57 5.99 3.62 -6.24
N ILE A 58 7.07 4.30 -5.83
CA ILE A 58 7.05 5.25 -4.69
C ILE A 58 6.23 6.51 -4.98
N GLY A 59 5.92 6.81 -6.23
CA GLY A 59 5.21 8.02 -6.61
C GLY A 59 5.99 9.29 -6.30
N THR A 60 5.32 10.31 -5.73
CA THR A 60 5.91 11.64 -5.54
C THR A 60 6.49 11.90 -4.15
N LYS A 61 6.47 10.93 -3.24
CA LYS A 61 7.07 11.03 -1.89
C LYS A 61 8.58 11.37 -1.91
N PRO A 62 9.40 10.81 -2.84
CA PRO A 62 10.84 11.08 -2.88
C PRO A 62 11.20 12.55 -3.06
N MET A 63 10.35 13.35 -3.70
CA MET A 63 10.59 14.79 -3.88
C MET A 63 10.70 15.49 -2.53
N LEU A 64 9.77 15.23 -1.61
CA LEU A 64 9.78 15.79 -0.26
C LEU A 64 10.80 15.09 0.65
N ALA A 65 10.91 13.76 0.57
CA ALA A 65 11.84 12.99 1.38
C ALA A 65 13.30 13.39 1.14
N ARG A 66 13.68 13.64 -0.11
CA ARG A 66 15.01 14.11 -0.47
C ARG A 66 15.32 15.50 0.12
N GLU A 67 14.39 16.45 0.03
CA GLU A 67 14.54 17.78 0.60
C GLU A 67 14.78 17.74 2.12
N ARG A 68 14.21 16.75 2.80
CA ARG A 68 14.33 16.55 4.26
C ARG A 68 15.42 15.55 4.66
N GLY A 69 16.21 15.00 3.72
CA GLY A 69 17.27 14.02 4.00
C GLY A 69 16.74 12.66 4.51
N LEU A 70 15.56 12.25 4.05
CA LEU A 70 14.85 11.03 4.48
C LEU A 70 14.59 10.07 3.31
N LEU A 71 15.42 10.11 2.26
CA LEU A 71 15.21 9.31 1.05
C LEU A 71 15.25 7.78 1.34
N ARG A 72 16.03 7.36 2.36
CA ARG A 72 16.06 5.98 2.86
C ARG A 72 14.67 5.45 3.21
N ASN A 73 13.78 6.30 3.75
CA ASN A 73 12.41 5.91 4.08
C ASN A 73 11.60 5.50 2.84
N CYS A 74 11.88 6.09 1.68
CA CYS A 74 11.23 5.71 0.42
C CYS A 74 11.62 4.30 -0.04
N GLY A 75 12.86 3.88 0.18
CA GLY A 75 13.28 2.51 -0.05
C GLY A 75 12.55 1.52 0.87
N ALA A 76 12.46 1.87 2.17
CA ALA A 76 11.70 1.09 3.14
C ALA A 76 10.20 1.03 2.79
N ASP A 77 9.62 2.14 2.32
CA ASP A 77 8.24 2.18 1.84
C ASP A 77 7.99 1.11 0.77
N MET A 78 8.82 1.07 -0.27
CA MET A 78 8.57 0.16 -1.41
C MET A 78 8.68 -1.30 -1.02
N ALA A 79 9.68 -1.66 -0.22
CA ALA A 79 9.79 -3.03 0.26
C ALA A 79 8.58 -3.42 1.12
N ALA A 80 8.21 -2.58 2.10
CA ALA A 80 7.05 -2.83 2.95
C ALA A 80 5.75 -2.87 2.14
N HIS A 81 5.57 -1.96 1.18
CA HIS A 81 4.39 -1.86 0.34
C HIS A 81 4.15 -3.15 -0.45
N CYS A 82 5.14 -3.58 -1.24
CA CYS A 82 5.01 -4.78 -2.05
C CYS A 82 4.89 -6.06 -1.20
N ILE A 83 5.57 -6.14 -0.05
CA ILE A 83 5.41 -7.26 0.88
C ILE A 83 4.01 -7.26 1.48
N ASN A 84 3.49 -6.13 1.93
CA ASN A 84 2.13 -6.02 2.49
C ASN A 84 1.05 -6.42 1.47
N ASP A 85 1.24 -6.10 0.19
CA ASP A 85 0.32 -6.54 -0.87
C ASP A 85 0.32 -8.06 -1.04
N VAL A 86 1.51 -8.66 -1.09
CA VAL A 86 1.67 -10.12 -1.18
C VAL A 86 1.02 -10.83 0.02
N LEU A 87 1.09 -10.23 1.22
CA LEU A 87 0.44 -10.76 2.42
C LEU A 87 -1.10 -10.82 2.32
N THR A 88 -1.73 -10.01 1.48
CA THR A 88 -3.20 -9.95 1.39
C THR A 88 -3.83 -11.28 0.96
N CYS A 89 -3.12 -12.07 0.19
CA CYS A 89 -3.56 -13.42 -0.21
C CYS A 89 -3.03 -14.54 0.70
N GLY A 90 -2.39 -14.20 1.83
CA GLY A 90 -1.82 -15.17 2.77
C GLY A 90 -0.44 -15.68 2.40
N ALA A 91 0.19 -15.14 1.35
CA ALA A 91 1.51 -15.57 0.90
C ALA A 91 2.63 -15.07 1.81
N GLU A 92 3.66 -15.92 2.00
CA GLU A 92 4.89 -15.54 2.67
C GLU A 92 5.87 -14.94 1.64
N PRO A 93 6.49 -13.78 1.90
CA PRO A 93 7.41 -13.15 0.98
C PRO A 93 8.69 -13.98 0.82
N LEU A 94 9.15 -14.17 -0.42
CA LEU A 94 10.37 -14.91 -0.74
C LEU A 94 11.51 -13.97 -1.10
N PHE A 95 11.30 -13.14 -2.10
CA PHE A 95 12.30 -12.20 -2.58
C PHE A 95 11.68 -10.95 -3.19
N LEU A 96 12.51 -9.92 -3.28
CA LEU A 96 12.18 -8.62 -3.85
C LEU A 96 13.20 -8.25 -4.92
N LEU A 97 12.73 -7.58 -5.95
CA LEU A 97 13.51 -6.90 -6.98
C LEU A 97 13.17 -5.40 -6.93
N ASP A 98 14.15 -4.55 -7.16
CA ASP A 98 13.97 -3.10 -7.22
C ASP A 98 14.27 -2.53 -8.62
N TYR A 99 13.72 -1.36 -8.87
CA TYR A 99 14.00 -0.54 -10.04
C TYR A 99 14.22 0.90 -9.61
N ASP A 100 15.43 1.40 -9.84
CA ASP A 100 15.82 2.77 -9.55
C ASP A 100 16.12 3.52 -10.85
N ALA A 101 15.37 4.59 -11.11
CA ALA A 101 15.41 5.32 -12.37
C ALA A 101 15.49 6.83 -12.14
N PRO A 102 16.67 7.37 -11.78
CA PRO A 102 16.90 8.82 -11.70
C PRO A 102 17.15 9.45 -13.07
N ASN A 103 17.00 10.78 -13.14
CA ASN A 103 17.51 11.56 -14.27
C ASN A 103 19.03 11.36 -14.43
N ARG A 104 19.77 11.44 -13.31
CA ARG A 104 21.19 11.13 -13.20
C ARG A 104 21.47 10.31 -11.96
N LEU A 105 22.36 9.33 -12.10
CA LEU A 105 22.79 8.51 -10.99
C LEU A 105 23.54 9.34 -9.95
N ASP A 106 23.08 9.25 -8.71
CA ASP A 106 23.77 9.73 -7.52
C ASP A 106 24.00 8.55 -6.59
N LEU A 107 25.25 8.23 -6.32
CA LEU A 107 25.63 7.06 -5.52
C LEU A 107 25.01 7.09 -4.12
N GLY A 108 24.91 8.26 -3.49
CA GLY A 108 24.33 8.41 -2.15
C GLY A 108 22.83 8.14 -2.15
N GLN A 109 22.10 8.70 -3.11
CA GLN A 109 20.65 8.54 -3.21
C GLN A 109 20.25 7.07 -3.52
N VAL A 110 20.92 6.45 -4.49
CA VAL A 110 20.70 5.03 -4.81
C VAL A 110 21.01 4.15 -3.59
N ALA A 111 22.14 4.41 -2.90
CA ALA A 111 22.47 3.65 -1.69
C ALA A 111 21.41 3.81 -0.61
N GLU A 112 20.90 5.01 -0.32
CA GLU A 112 19.84 5.24 0.67
C GLU A 112 18.56 4.46 0.34
N LEU A 113 18.12 4.48 -0.92
CA LEU A 113 16.92 3.74 -1.36
C LEU A 113 17.09 2.23 -1.17
N VAL A 114 18.17 1.67 -1.72
CA VAL A 114 18.44 0.23 -1.66
C VAL A 114 18.69 -0.24 -0.21
N GLU A 115 19.39 0.54 0.60
CA GLU A 115 19.60 0.23 2.02
C GLU A 115 18.30 0.23 2.82
N GLY A 116 17.39 1.19 2.55
CA GLY A 116 16.04 1.23 3.16
C GLY A 116 15.22 0.00 2.81
N ALA A 117 15.20 -0.39 1.53
CA ALA A 117 14.53 -1.60 1.08
C ALA A 117 15.15 -2.87 1.71
N ALA A 118 16.49 -2.96 1.76
CA ALA A 118 17.19 -4.09 2.35
C ALA A 118 16.94 -4.24 3.86
N GLU A 119 16.71 -3.14 4.58
CA GLU A 119 16.35 -3.16 6.00
C GLU A 119 15.01 -3.86 6.24
N VAL A 120 13.98 -3.49 5.47
CA VAL A 120 12.67 -4.13 5.53
C VAL A 120 12.72 -5.58 5.07
N CYS A 121 13.45 -5.86 4.00
CA CYS A 121 13.65 -7.23 3.51
C CYS A 121 14.28 -8.13 4.59
N ARG A 122 15.30 -7.65 5.31
CA ARG A 122 15.90 -8.40 6.43
C ARG A 122 14.90 -8.65 7.56
N ALA A 123 14.09 -7.65 7.91
CA ALA A 123 13.05 -7.80 8.93
C ALA A 123 11.98 -8.82 8.52
N ALA A 124 11.64 -8.87 7.24
CA ALA A 124 10.66 -9.80 6.69
C ALA A 124 11.21 -11.22 6.45
N GLY A 125 12.53 -11.43 6.50
CA GLY A 125 13.14 -12.67 6.02
C GLY A 125 13.03 -12.85 4.49
N CYS A 126 12.84 -11.76 3.76
CA CYS A 126 12.72 -11.69 2.32
C CYS A 126 14.08 -11.32 1.71
N ALA A 127 14.50 -11.97 0.64
CA ALA A 127 15.78 -11.66 0.00
C ALA A 127 15.62 -10.52 -1.02
N LEU A 128 16.44 -9.46 -0.91
CA LEU A 128 16.62 -8.52 -2.02
C LEU A 128 17.64 -9.15 -2.98
N VAL A 129 17.17 -9.68 -4.11
CA VAL A 129 18.00 -10.52 -5.01
C VAL A 129 18.65 -9.74 -6.15
N GLY A 130 18.26 -8.49 -6.36
CA GLY A 130 18.77 -7.60 -7.39
C GLY A 130 17.69 -6.68 -7.91
N GLY A 131 17.97 -6.05 -9.04
CA GLY A 131 17.08 -5.10 -9.66
C GLY A 131 17.70 -4.47 -10.89
N GLU A 132 17.24 -3.28 -11.26
CA GLU A 132 17.77 -2.47 -12.35
C GLU A 132 18.01 -1.05 -11.86
N THR A 133 19.16 -0.48 -12.20
CA THR A 133 19.49 0.92 -11.95
C THR A 133 19.78 1.60 -13.28
N ALA A 134 18.85 2.46 -13.74
CA ALA A 134 18.89 3.07 -15.05
C ALA A 134 19.00 4.59 -14.97
N GLU A 135 20.01 5.19 -15.63
CA GLU A 135 20.11 6.64 -15.79
C GLU A 135 19.24 7.07 -16.98
N LEU A 136 18.23 7.93 -16.74
CA LEU A 136 17.22 8.29 -17.73
C LEU A 136 17.15 9.83 -17.99
N PRO A 137 18.22 10.43 -18.56
CA PRO A 137 18.21 11.85 -18.88
C PRO A 137 17.18 12.16 -19.97
N GLY A 138 16.37 13.21 -19.73
CA GLY A 138 15.30 13.61 -20.65
C GLY A 138 13.95 12.90 -20.44
N VAL A 139 13.90 11.81 -19.69
CA VAL A 139 12.65 11.19 -19.20
C VAL A 139 12.25 11.88 -17.90
N TYR A 140 13.15 11.93 -16.93
CA TYR A 140 12.97 12.66 -15.67
C TYR A 140 13.67 14.02 -15.71
N ARG A 141 13.15 14.99 -14.98
CA ARG A 141 13.80 16.29 -14.79
C ARG A 141 15.02 16.13 -13.89
N GLU A 142 15.90 17.12 -13.92
CA GLU A 142 17.06 17.12 -13.03
C GLU A 142 16.64 17.02 -11.57
N GLY A 143 17.20 16.05 -10.86
CA GLY A 143 16.89 15.75 -9.48
C GLY A 143 15.63 14.93 -9.26
N GLU A 144 14.85 14.59 -10.28
CA GLU A 144 13.73 13.64 -10.15
C GLU A 144 14.20 12.20 -10.34
N LEU A 145 13.54 11.30 -9.67
CA LEU A 145 13.74 9.85 -9.77
C LEU A 145 12.40 9.12 -9.62
N ASP A 146 12.36 7.91 -10.13
CA ASP A 146 11.36 6.91 -9.77
C ASP A 146 12.05 5.73 -9.07
N PHE A 147 11.36 5.13 -8.12
CA PHE A 147 11.79 3.93 -7.43
C PHE A 147 10.61 2.98 -7.30
N ALA A 148 10.75 1.79 -7.83
CA ALA A 148 9.72 0.76 -7.81
C ALA A 148 10.29 -0.55 -7.26
N ALA A 149 9.42 -1.44 -6.80
CA ALA A 149 9.83 -2.75 -6.37
C ALA A 149 8.80 -3.80 -6.78
N THR A 150 9.26 -5.04 -6.91
CA THR A 150 8.42 -6.22 -7.13
C THR A 150 8.73 -7.22 -6.04
N CYS A 151 7.71 -7.61 -5.26
CA CYS A 151 7.80 -8.69 -4.30
C CYS A 151 7.18 -9.97 -4.88
N VAL A 152 7.85 -11.10 -4.69
CA VAL A 152 7.30 -12.43 -4.98
C VAL A 152 7.22 -13.22 -3.69
N GLY A 153 6.06 -13.79 -3.42
CA GLY A 153 5.78 -14.65 -2.28
C GLY A 153 5.22 -16.01 -2.71
N LEU A 154 5.03 -16.88 -1.75
CA LEU A 154 4.51 -18.23 -1.93
C LEU A 154 3.35 -18.47 -0.97
N VAL A 155 2.29 -19.10 -1.46
CA VAL A 155 1.17 -19.56 -0.64
C VAL A 155 0.76 -20.98 -1.05
N GLU A 156 0.45 -21.81 -0.05
CA GLU A 156 -0.24 -23.09 -0.31
C GLU A 156 -1.67 -22.80 -0.71
N ARG A 157 -2.22 -23.56 -1.67
CA ARG A 157 -3.61 -23.33 -2.14
C ARG A 157 -4.64 -23.43 -1.03
N ASP A 158 -4.41 -24.34 -0.07
CA ASP A 158 -5.30 -24.55 1.09
C ASP A 158 -5.22 -23.40 2.11
N ASP A 159 -4.16 -22.57 2.06
CA ASP A 159 -3.93 -21.43 2.93
C ASP A 159 -4.27 -20.08 2.26
N LEU A 160 -4.76 -20.11 1.01
CA LEU A 160 -5.09 -18.89 0.26
C LEU A 160 -6.20 -18.09 0.95
N ILE A 161 -5.95 -16.79 1.11
CA ILE A 161 -6.92 -15.81 1.60
C ILE A 161 -7.44 -15.03 0.39
N ASP A 162 -8.65 -15.31 -0.05
CA ASP A 162 -9.26 -14.75 -1.27
C ASP A 162 -10.58 -14.01 -1.02
N GLY A 163 -11.00 -13.90 0.25
CA GLY A 163 -12.26 -13.28 0.62
C GLY A 163 -13.50 -14.17 0.48
N ALA A 164 -13.40 -15.32 -0.17
CA ALA A 164 -14.57 -16.15 -0.47
C ALA A 164 -15.36 -16.64 0.76
N ARG A 165 -14.74 -16.65 1.95
CA ARG A 165 -15.35 -17.05 3.22
C ARG A 165 -15.91 -15.88 4.04
N VAL A 166 -15.87 -14.66 3.52
CA VAL A 166 -16.42 -13.48 4.20
C VAL A 166 -17.93 -13.57 4.27
N GLU A 167 -18.49 -13.29 5.44
CA GLU A 167 -19.93 -13.35 5.72
C GLU A 167 -20.43 -12.06 6.38
N PRO A 168 -21.72 -11.71 6.21
CA PRO A 168 -22.33 -10.63 6.97
C PRO A 168 -22.17 -10.82 8.48
N GLY A 169 -21.78 -9.75 9.16
CA GLY A 169 -21.51 -9.78 10.61
C GLY A 169 -20.03 -9.95 10.98
N ASP A 170 -19.17 -10.36 10.04
CA ASP A 170 -17.73 -10.43 10.28
C ASP A 170 -17.17 -9.07 10.73
N ALA A 171 -16.20 -9.14 11.64
CA ALA A 171 -15.54 -7.94 12.15
C ALA A 171 -14.43 -7.46 11.19
N VAL A 172 -14.37 -6.16 10.97
CA VAL A 172 -13.22 -5.52 10.33
C VAL A 172 -12.26 -5.03 11.42
N VAL A 173 -11.11 -5.67 11.52
CA VAL A 173 -10.01 -5.29 12.42
C VAL A 173 -9.10 -4.32 11.68
N GLY A 174 -8.80 -3.16 12.31
CA GLY A 174 -7.85 -2.18 11.81
C GLY A 174 -6.49 -2.32 12.46
N LEU A 175 -5.43 -2.32 11.66
CA LEU A 175 -4.05 -2.26 12.12
C LEU A 175 -3.50 -0.85 11.89
N PRO A 176 -2.91 -0.19 12.92
CA PRO A 176 -2.51 1.20 12.83
C PRO A 176 -1.39 1.42 11.80
N SER A 177 -1.45 2.56 11.11
CA SER A 177 -0.36 3.04 10.24
C SER A 177 0.70 3.79 11.04
N ALA A 178 1.90 3.94 10.46
CA ALA A 178 2.96 4.79 11.00
C ALA A 178 2.78 6.29 10.65
N GLY A 179 1.80 6.59 9.78
CA GLY A 179 1.54 7.92 9.26
C GLY A 179 0.93 7.83 7.85
N VAL A 180 1.33 8.74 6.97
CA VAL A 180 0.79 8.82 5.59
C VAL A 180 1.17 7.59 4.75
N HIS A 181 2.28 6.92 5.05
CA HIS A 181 2.87 5.85 4.26
C HIS A 181 3.41 6.36 2.90
N ALA A 182 3.02 5.70 1.78
CA ALA A 182 3.53 6.05 0.45
C ALA A 182 2.50 6.76 -0.45
N ASN A 183 1.22 6.82 -0.06
CA ASN A 183 0.14 7.32 -0.92
C ASN A 183 -0.30 8.75 -0.59
N GLY A 184 -0.87 9.44 -1.57
CA GLY A 184 -1.45 10.77 -1.39
C GLY A 184 -0.45 11.93 -1.42
N PHE A 185 0.84 11.69 -1.71
CA PHE A 185 1.87 12.72 -1.64
C PHE A 185 1.73 13.86 -2.64
N SER A 186 1.06 13.68 -3.77
CA SER A 186 0.72 14.80 -4.66
C SER A 186 -0.19 15.80 -3.96
N LEU A 187 -1.18 15.33 -3.20
CA LEU A 187 -2.08 16.19 -2.41
C LEU A 187 -1.36 16.77 -1.17
N VAL A 188 -0.58 15.96 -0.46
CA VAL A 188 0.26 16.44 0.68
C VAL A 188 1.14 17.61 0.25
N ARG A 189 1.88 17.47 -0.86
CA ARG A 189 2.77 18.53 -1.37
C ARG A 189 2.03 19.80 -1.73
N ARG A 190 0.83 19.68 -2.30
CA ARG A 190 -0.05 20.83 -2.59
C ARG A 190 -0.49 21.55 -1.30
N VAL A 191 -0.83 20.81 -0.24
CA VAL A 191 -1.19 21.40 1.06
C VAL A 191 0.01 22.09 1.69
N LEU A 192 1.22 21.51 1.60
CA LEU A 192 2.47 22.11 2.09
C LEU A 192 2.82 23.46 1.41
N GLU A 193 2.30 23.76 0.22
CA GLU A 193 2.44 25.08 -0.40
C GLU A 193 1.73 26.19 0.40
N SER A 194 0.75 25.84 1.23
CA SER A 194 -0.06 26.78 2.02
C SER A 194 0.22 26.73 3.52
N GLU A 195 0.61 25.60 4.07
CA GLU A 195 0.86 25.39 5.49
C GLU A 195 1.89 24.27 5.72
N ASP A 196 2.98 24.59 6.39
CA ASP A 196 4.03 23.63 6.75
C ASP A 196 3.56 22.60 7.77
N TYR A 197 4.16 21.40 7.71
CA TYR A 197 4.00 20.36 8.69
C TYR A 197 5.34 19.65 8.94
N GLU A 198 5.73 19.54 10.22
CA GLU A 198 7.04 19.00 10.63
C GLU A 198 6.95 17.70 11.45
N GLY A 199 5.74 17.11 11.60
CA GLY A 199 5.57 15.84 12.31
C GLY A 199 6.26 14.69 11.59
N ASP A 200 6.89 13.81 12.35
CA ASP A 200 7.65 12.65 11.82
C ASP A 200 6.77 11.69 11.01
N GLU A 201 5.49 11.58 11.34
CA GLU A 201 4.52 10.71 10.69
C GLU A 201 4.23 11.09 9.23
N LEU A 202 4.60 12.29 8.79
CA LEU A 202 4.47 12.72 7.40
C LEU A 202 5.31 11.85 6.46
N LEU A 203 6.57 11.63 6.83
CA LEU A 203 7.54 10.87 6.03
C LEU A 203 7.96 9.55 6.69
N ALA A 204 7.28 9.13 7.76
CA ALA A 204 7.50 7.81 8.34
C ALA A 204 7.36 6.72 7.26
N PRO A 205 8.22 5.70 7.28
CA PRO A 205 8.11 4.61 6.31
C PRO A 205 6.83 3.80 6.53
N THR A 206 6.35 3.20 5.46
CA THR A 206 5.24 2.24 5.50
C THR A 206 5.52 1.13 6.49
N ARG A 207 4.58 0.89 7.40
CA ARG A 207 4.69 -0.18 8.36
C ARG A 207 4.61 -1.54 7.67
N LEU A 208 5.50 -2.45 8.05
CA LEU A 208 5.44 -3.86 7.67
C LEU A 208 4.44 -4.60 8.57
N TYR A 209 3.44 -5.26 7.99
CA TYR A 209 2.37 -5.95 8.72
C TYR A 209 2.55 -7.48 8.82
N LEU A 210 3.69 -8.01 8.40
CA LEU A 210 3.95 -9.45 8.34
C LEU A 210 3.71 -10.17 9.68
N ASP A 211 4.25 -9.65 10.76
CA ASP A 211 4.11 -10.28 12.08
C ASP A 211 2.69 -10.12 12.64
N ASP A 212 2.01 -8.99 12.35
CA ASP A 212 0.61 -8.78 12.72
C ASP A 212 -0.30 -9.79 12.01
N VAL A 213 -0.10 -9.99 10.70
CA VAL A 213 -0.86 -10.94 9.89
C VAL A 213 -0.61 -12.37 10.35
N ARG A 214 0.64 -12.74 10.61
CA ARG A 214 1.00 -14.05 11.15
C ARG A 214 0.36 -14.30 12.52
N ALA A 215 0.32 -13.29 13.38
CA ALA A 215 -0.36 -13.36 14.69
C ALA A 215 -1.87 -13.55 14.52
N LEU A 216 -2.51 -12.74 13.67
CA LEU A 216 -3.93 -12.86 13.37
C LEU A 216 -4.31 -14.27 12.89
N ARG A 217 -3.58 -14.81 11.92
CA ARG A 217 -3.82 -16.16 11.37
C ARG A 217 -3.68 -17.28 12.40
N ARG A 218 -2.90 -17.09 13.47
CA ARG A 218 -2.79 -18.06 14.58
C ARG A 218 -3.92 -17.95 15.59
N GLU A 219 -4.51 -16.77 15.74
CA GLU A 219 -5.45 -16.43 16.81
C GLU A 219 -6.91 -16.50 16.36
N THR A 220 -7.18 -16.26 15.09
CA THR A 220 -8.54 -16.21 14.56
C THR A 220 -8.63 -16.67 13.11
N ASP A 221 -9.86 -16.93 12.65
CA ASP A 221 -10.16 -17.22 11.24
C ASP A 221 -10.13 -15.91 10.43
N VAL A 222 -9.02 -15.69 9.73
CA VAL A 222 -8.85 -14.56 8.81
C VAL A 222 -9.48 -14.90 7.48
N ARG A 223 -10.49 -14.12 7.07
CA ARG A 223 -11.29 -14.36 5.87
C ARG A 223 -10.90 -13.48 4.69
N ALA A 224 -10.46 -12.24 4.95
CA ALA A 224 -9.91 -11.36 3.95
C ALA A 224 -8.86 -10.42 4.58
N LEU A 225 -7.94 -9.93 3.77
CA LEU A 225 -6.90 -8.98 4.14
C LEU A 225 -6.82 -7.86 3.11
N ALA A 226 -6.69 -6.63 3.54
CA ALA A 226 -6.57 -5.47 2.66
C ALA A 226 -5.45 -4.53 3.13
N HIS A 227 -4.52 -4.22 2.24
CA HIS A 227 -3.52 -3.18 2.45
C HIS A 227 -4.14 -1.82 2.11
N VAL A 228 -4.15 -0.89 3.07
CA VAL A 228 -4.78 0.41 2.89
C VAL A 228 -3.80 1.37 2.21
N THR A 229 -4.00 1.55 0.91
CA THR A 229 -3.21 2.40 0.01
C THR A 229 -4.07 3.52 -0.58
N GLY A 230 -3.82 3.99 -1.79
CA GLY A 230 -4.73 4.86 -2.53
C GLY A 230 -6.11 4.22 -2.67
N GLY A 231 -7.17 4.98 -2.45
CA GLY A 231 -8.54 4.46 -2.31
C GLY A 231 -9.04 4.42 -0.86
N GLY A 232 -8.15 4.60 0.13
CA GLY A 232 -8.49 4.63 1.55
C GLY A 232 -9.01 3.28 2.08
N VAL A 233 -9.58 3.29 3.28
CA VAL A 233 -10.03 2.06 3.96
C VAL A 233 -11.12 1.34 3.17
N GLU A 234 -12.18 2.06 2.79
CA GLU A 234 -13.35 1.46 2.11
C GLU A 234 -13.00 0.96 0.71
N GLY A 235 -12.26 1.76 -0.07
CA GLY A 235 -11.87 1.39 -1.43
C GLY A 235 -10.95 0.15 -1.48
N ASN A 236 -10.05 -0.02 -0.51
CA ASN A 236 -9.19 -1.19 -0.46
C ASN A 236 -9.92 -2.43 0.10
N LEU A 237 -10.82 -2.28 1.07
CA LEU A 237 -11.67 -3.38 1.53
C LEU A 237 -12.58 -3.91 0.42
N SER A 238 -13.17 -3.03 -0.39
CA SER A 238 -14.06 -3.45 -1.48
C SER A 238 -13.39 -4.39 -2.49
N ARG A 239 -12.06 -4.34 -2.63
CA ARG A 239 -11.30 -5.21 -3.55
C ARG A 239 -11.24 -6.68 -3.12
N VAL A 240 -11.45 -6.95 -1.83
CA VAL A 240 -11.29 -8.27 -1.23
C VAL A 240 -12.60 -8.86 -0.70
N LEU A 241 -13.69 -8.12 -0.85
CA LEU A 241 -15.02 -8.59 -0.45
C LEU A 241 -15.74 -9.26 -1.61
N PRO A 242 -16.53 -10.31 -1.36
CA PRO A 242 -17.43 -10.90 -2.35
C PRO A 242 -18.45 -9.89 -2.88
N GLU A 243 -18.89 -10.09 -4.10
CA GLU A 243 -19.94 -9.26 -4.71
C GLU A 243 -21.21 -9.20 -3.82
N GLY A 244 -21.69 -7.98 -3.61
CA GLY A 244 -22.89 -7.72 -2.80
C GLY A 244 -22.60 -7.51 -1.31
N LEU A 245 -21.38 -7.74 -0.82
CA LEU A 245 -20.98 -7.42 0.54
C LEU A 245 -20.25 -6.07 0.60
N ASN A 246 -20.48 -5.33 1.68
CA ASN A 246 -19.84 -4.06 1.95
C ASN A 246 -19.31 -4.00 3.38
N ALA A 247 -18.27 -3.22 3.61
CA ALA A 247 -17.79 -2.92 4.94
C ALA A 247 -18.41 -1.61 5.43
N ARG A 248 -19.10 -1.67 6.56
CA ARG A 248 -19.55 -0.47 7.28
C ARG A 248 -18.50 -0.06 8.29
N ILE A 249 -17.83 1.05 8.03
CA ILE A 249 -16.72 1.56 8.85
C ILE A 249 -17.26 2.52 9.93
N ASP A 250 -16.82 2.30 11.18
CA ASP A 250 -17.02 3.20 12.30
C ASP A 250 -15.80 4.12 12.42
N TRP A 251 -15.89 5.31 11.81
CA TRP A 251 -14.80 6.28 11.73
C TRP A 251 -14.42 6.92 13.07
N GLU A 252 -15.19 6.70 14.14
CA GLU A 252 -14.91 7.17 15.48
C GLU A 252 -14.21 6.10 16.37
N SER A 253 -14.02 4.88 15.84
CA SER A 253 -13.47 3.75 16.61
C SER A 253 -11.95 3.81 16.83
N TRP A 254 -11.25 4.75 16.20
CA TRP A 254 -9.82 5.00 16.41
C TRP A 254 -9.47 6.48 16.38
N GLU A 255 -8.37 6.84 17.01
CA GLU A 255 -7.83 8.20 16.97
C GLU A 255 -6.97 8.38 15.70
N ARG A 256 -7.27 9.43 14.93
CA ARG A 256 -6.48 9.78 13.74
C ARG A 256 -5.17 10.45 14.14
N PRO A 257 -4.02 10.01 13.60
CA PRO A 257 -2.74 10.69 13.78
C PRO A 257 -2.78 12.19 13.43
N PRO A 258 -1.95 13.02 14.09
CA PRO A 258 -1.96 14.48 13.91
C PRO A 258 -1.81 14.95 12.47
N VAL A 259 -1.06 14.26 11.64
CA VAL A 259 -0.89 14.57 10.21
C VAL A 259 -2.24 14.60 9.47
N PHE A 260 -3.18 13.72 9.79
CA PHE A 260 -4.50 13.71 9.15
C PHE A 260 -5.43 14.79 9.71
N GLN A 261 -5.24 15.21 10.96
CA GLN A 261 -5.93 16.38 11.51
C GLN A 261 -5.44 17.67 10.86
N TRP A 262 -4.14 17.74 10.54
CA TRP A 262 -3.57 18.85 9.75
C TRP A 262 -4.14 18.86 8.32
N LEU A 263 -4.14 17.73 7.62
CA LEU A 263 -4.72 17.62 6.26
C LEU A 263 -6.20 18.00 6.22
N ALA A 264 -6.97 17.66 7.28
CA ALA A 264 -8.41 17.98 7.37
C ALA A 264 -8.72 19.49 7.42
N ARG A 265 -7.73 20.34 7.63
CA ARG A 265 -7.91 21.80 7.53
C ARG A 265 -7.96 22.31 6.10
N HIS A 266 -7.51 21.52 5.13
CA HIS A 266 -7.31 21.88 3.73
C HIS A 266 -8.02 20.95 2.73
N VAL A 267 -8.46 19.79 3.18
CA VAL A 267 -9.01 18.72 2.34
C VAL A 267 -10.34 18.27 2.94
N ALA A 268 -11.37 18.16 2.10
CA ALA A 268 -12.69 17.68 2.50
C ALA A 268 -12.64 16.25 3.07
N GLU A 269 -13.52 15.95 4.02
CA GLU A 269 -13.56 14.65 4.70
C GLU A 269 -13.71 13.47 3.72
N ASP A 270 -14.57 13.58 2.72
CA ASP A 270 -14.79 12.53 1.72
C ASP A 270 -13.54 12.28 0.88
N GLU A 271 -12.79 13.34 0.58
CA GLU A 271 -11.52 13.24 -0.16
C GLU A 271 -10.42 12.62 0.73
N LEU A 272 -10.36 12.99 2.00
CA LEU A 272 -9.45 12.38 2.97
C LEU A 272 -9.66 10.87 3.07
N ARG A 273 -10.91 10.43 3.19
CA ARG A 273 -11.28 9.00 3.26
C ARG A 273 -10.93 8.25 1.99
N ARG A 274 -11.02 8.91 0.84
CA ARG A 274 -10.75 8.31 -0.46
C ARG A 274 -9.26 8.22 -0.78
N VAL A 275 -8.44 9.13 -0.27
CA VAL A 275 -7.02 9.24 -0.64
C VAL A 275 -6.09 8.61 0.40
N PHE A 276 -6.40 8.74 1.69
CA PHE A 276 -5.50 8.42 2.79
C PHE A 276 -5.95 7.25 3.65
N ASN A 277 -4.98 6.64 4.34
CA ASN A 277 -5.23 5.57 5.31
C ASN A 277 -5.85 6.04 6.64
N LEU A 278 -5.80 7.34 6.94
CA LEU A 278 -6.35 8.00 8.14
C LEU A 278 -5.96 7.35 9.49
N GLY A 279 -4.82 6.67 9.53
CA GLY A 279 -4.30 6.00 10.73
C GLY A 279 -4.48 4.48 10.73
N ILE A 280 -5.16 3.91 9.73
CA ILE A 280 -5.33 2.46 9.55
C ILE A 280 -4.62 2.05 8.25
N GLY A 281 -3.47 1.39 8.35
CA GLY A 281 -2.68 1.02 7.18
C GLY A 281 -2.93 -0.41 6.67
N TYR A 282 -3.65 -1.24 7.43
CA TYR A 282 -4.02 -2.59 7.03
C TYR A 282 -5.32 -3.03 7.69
N CYS A 283 -6.14 -3.78 6.99
CA CYS A 283 -7.39 -4.32 7.49
C CYS A 283 -7.43 -5.83 7.38
N ALA A 284 -8.04 -6.48 8.37
CA ALA A 284 -8.37 -7.90 8.34
C ALA A 284 -9.87 -8.10 8.59
N VAL A 285 -10.51 -8.88 7.74
CA VAL A 285 -11.88 -9.37 7.99
C VAL A 285 -11.79 -10.71 8.69
N VAL A 286 -12.39 -10.80 9.87
CA VAL A 286 -12.25 -11.95 10.77
C VAL A 286 -13.59 -12.34 11.37
N ALA A 287 -13.76 -13.64 11.66
CA ALA A 287 -14.94 -14.14 12.36
C ALA A 287 -14.98 -13.68 13.83
N ASP A 288 -13.81 -13.66 14.51
CA ASP A 288 -13.65 -13.18 15.89
C ASP A 288 -12.48 -12.19 15.95
N PRO A 289 -12.67 -10.97 16.47
CA PRO A 289 -11.61 -9.96 16.51
C PRO A 289 -10.46 -10.29 17.47
N ALA A 290 -10.55 -11.33 18.30
CA ALA A 290 -9.51 -11.75 19.24
C ALA A 290 -8.96 -10.60 20.11
N GLY A 291 -9.86 -9.70 20.56
CA GLY A 291 -9.52 -8.55 21.40
C GLY A 291 -8.84 -7.38 20.69
N ARG A 292 -8.75 -7.40 19.35
CA ARG A 292 -8.19 -6.29 18.56
C ARG A 292 -9.22 -5.19 18.29
N VAL A 293 -8.71 -4.04 17.82
CA VAL A 293 -9.56 -2.88 17.50
C VAL A 293 -10.45 -3.20 16.31
N VAL A 294 -11.75 -3.20 16.54
CA VAL A 294 -12.77 -3.36 15.49
C VAL A 294 -13.12 -1.98 14.96
N ILE A 295 -12.88 -1.76 13.66
CA ILE A 295 -13.15 -0.50 12.97
C ILE A 295 -14.42 -0.56 12.11
N GLY A 296 -15.09 -1.69 12.05
CA GLY A 296 -16.30 -1.86 11.25
C GLY A 296 -16.81 -3.29 11.23
N ARG A 297 -17.84 -3.53 10.43
CA ARG A 297 -18.44 -4.85 10.19
C ARG A 297 -18.86 -5.01 8.74
N ILE A 298 -18.93 -6.28 8.31
CA ILE A 298 -19.44 -6.64 6.98
C ILE A 298 -20.97 -6.70 7.00
N GLU A 299 -21.59 -6.08 5.98
CA GLU A 299 -23.06 -6.02 5.76
C GLU A 299 -23.42 -6.56 4.37
#